data_cebbbe54471eb8384571795ecd1d6e39
#
_entry.id   cebbbe54471eb8384571795ecd1d6e39
#
_cell.length_a   1.000
_cell.length_b   1.000
_cell.length_c   1.000
_cell.angle_alpha   90.00
_cell.angle_beta   90.00
_cell.angle_gamma   90.00
#
_symmetry.space_group_name_H-M   'P 1'
#
loop_
_entity.id
_entity.type
_entity.pdbx_description
1 polymer ?
#
loop_
_entity_poly.entity_id
_entity_poly.type
_entity_poly.pdbx_seq_one_letter_code
_entity_poly.pdbx_strand_id
1 'polypeptide(L)'
;LNEILSVNFISHPTPKNFNTDVGLMSTVNNDLTKFDEIFIAEMGAYRVGRIKNVCNLVHPKYGILTTIGKAHLETFGSQENIIKTKFELIESLPSDGIAFLNKDDPLQVNYVKNNLKNKVKIVWYAVDNKEASVYAKNIKCSNTGSTFDVVFKKEDNTVSFETRLLGRHNISNILSGLAVGYEFGI
;
A
#
# COMPACT_ATOMS: atom_id res chain seq x y z
N LEU A 1 -3.81 7.24 -4.43
CA LEU A 1 -3.95 6.00 -5.22
C LEU A 1 -5.15 6.08 -6.15
N ASN A 2 -6.33 6.49 -5.64
CA ASN A 2 -7.53 6.61 -6.47
C ASN A 2 -7.30 7.51 -7.68
N GLU A 3 -6.73 8.70 -7.50
CA GLU A 3 -6.43 9.63 -8.60
C GLU A 3 -5.52 9.01 -9.69
N ILE A 4 -4.55 8.19 -9.29
CA ILE A 4 -3.68 7.50 -10.23
C ILE A 4 -4.46 6.45 -11.02
N LEU A 5 -5.22 5.59 -10.34
CA LEU A 5 -5.97 4.52 -11.00
C LEU A 5 -7.12 5.06 -11.86
N SER A 6 -7.73 6.18 -11.46
CA SER A 6 -8.82 6.82 -12.23
C SER A 6 -8.39 7.39 -13.59
N VAL A 7 -7.09 7.37 -13.90
CA VAL A 7 -6.61 7.73 -15.25
C VAL A 7 -7.10 6.73 -16.31
N ASN A 8 -7.11 5.43 -15.97
CA ASN A 8 -7.44 4.36 -16.93
C ASN A 8 -8.61 3.47 -16.47
N PHE A 9 -9.05 3.55 -15.20
CA PHE A 9 -10.05 2.66 -14.63
C PHE A 9 -11.14 3.41 -13.89
N ILE A 10 -12.33 2.85 -13.84
CA ILE A 10 -13.38 3.29 -12.93
C ILE A 10 -13.05 2.72 -11.55
N SER A 11 -12.41 3.53 -10.70
CA SER A 11 -11.94 3.10 -9.38
C SER A 11 -12.77 3.71 -8.26
N HIS A 12 -13.15 2.88 -7.28
CA HIS A 12 -13.97 3.25 -6.13
C HIS A 12 -13.19 3.05 -4.82
N PRO A 13 -12.81 4.10 -4.11
CA PRO A 13 -12.19 3.99 -2.80
C PRO A 13 -13.24 3.89 -1.70
N THR A 14 -12.92 3.21 -0.58
CA THR A 14 -13.72 3.33 0.63
C THR A 14 -13.85 4.80 1.07
N PRO A 15 -15.07 5.27 1.43
CA PRO A 15 -15.27 6.65 1.84
C PRO A 15 -14.54 6.97 3.14
N LYS A 16 -13.80 8.08 3.18
CA LYS A 16 -13.11 8.60 4.39
C LYS A 16 -12.38 7.50 5.17
N ASN A 17 -12.83 7.22 6.40
CA ASN A 17 -12.26 6.28 7.38
C ASN A 17 -13.11 5.01 7.55
N PHE A 18 -13.83 4.56 6.52
CA PHE A 18 -14.57 3.29 6.50
C PHE A 18 -13.61 2.10 6.33
N ASN A 19 -12.65 1.96 7.26
CA ASN A 19 -11.58 0.97 7.24
C ASN A 19 -11.84 -0.25 8.16
N THR A 20 -13.07 -0.38 8.66
CA THR A 20 -13.54 -1.53 9.44
C THR A 20 -14.37 -2.47 8.56
N ASP A 21 -14.55 -3.73 9.02
CA ASP A 21 -15.43 -4.70 8.35
C ASP A 21 -16.84 -4.14 8.07
N VAL A 22 -17.47 -3.47 9.05
CA VAL A 22 -18.80 -2.86 8.87
C VAL A 22 -18.76 -1.75 7.83
N GLY A 23 -17.75 -0.87 7.87
CA GLY A 23 -17.59 0.21 6.90
C GLY A 23 -17.36 -0.31 5.48
N LEU A 24 -16.51 -1.33 5.33
CA LEU A 24 -16.25 -1.98 4.05
C LEU A 24 -17.50 -2.70 3.51
N MET A 25 -18.22 -3.45 4.36
CA MET A 25 -19.48 -4.08 3.97
C MET A 25 -20.52 -3.05 3.52
N SER A 26 -20.61 -1.91 4.22
CA SER A 26 -21.51 -0.82 3.81
C SER A 26 -21.15 -0.28 2.42
N THR A 27 -19.85 -0.04 2.17
CA THR A 27 -19.38 0.42 0.85
C THR A 27 -19.70 -0.61 -0.24
N VAL A 28 -19.38 -1.88 0.00
CA VAL A 28 -19.66 -2.96 -0.97
C VAL A 28 -21.13 -3.06 -1.32
N ASN A 29 -22.02 -2.95 -0.32
CA ASN A 29 -23.45 -3.15 -0.53
C ASN A 29 -24.19 -1.91 -1.08
N ASN A 30 -23.73 -0.71 -0.77
CA ASN A 30 -24.48 0.51 -1.05
C ASN A 30 -23.83 1.42 -2.09
N ASP A 31 -22.50 1.38 -2.22
CA ASP A 31 -21.79 2.35 -3.04
C ASP A 31 -21.20 1.73 -4.32
N LEU A 32 -20.74 0.46 -4.27
CA LEU A 32 -20.20 -0.21 -5.46
C LEU A 32 -21.27 -0.51 -6.49
N THR A 33 -20.90 -0.32 -7.75
CA THR A 33 -21.75 -0.61 -8.90
C THR A 33 -21.08 -1.64 -9.81
N LYS A 34 -21.84 -2.20 -10.75
CA LYS A 34 -21.31 -3.12 -11.77
C LYS A 34 -20.33 -2.47 -12.77
N PHE A 35 -20.15 -1.17 -12.70
CA PHE A 35 -19.25 -0.42 -13.57
C PHE A 35 -17.89 -0.15 -12.92
N ASP A 36 -17.79 -0.35 -11.59
CA ASP A 36 -16.53 -0.19 -10.88
C ASP A 36 -15.58 -1.34 -11.24
N GLU A 37 -14.41 -0.98 -11.79
CA GLU A 37 -13.39 -1.93 -12.23
C GLU A 37 -12.39 -2.24 -11.11
N ILE A 38 -12.15 -1.27 -10.22
CA ILE A 38 -11.21 -1.39 -9.09
C ILE A 38 -11.86 -0.88 -7.81
N PHE A 39 -11.92 -1.74 -6.80
CA PHE A 39 -12.27 -1.34 -5.44
C PHE A 39 -11.02 -1.15 -4.60
N ILE A 40 -10.85 0.04 -4.02
CA ILE A 40 -9.72 0.39 -3.14
C ILE A 40 -10.20 0.34 -1.70
N ALA A 41 -9.93 -0.76 -1.01
CA ALA A 41 -10.32 -0.99 0.38
C ALA A 41 -9.23 -0.55 1.36
N GLU A 42 -9.47 0.50 2.13
CA GLU A 42 -8.62 0.83 3.28
C GLU A 42 -8.93 -0.12 4.44
N MET A 43 -7.91 -0.80 4.98
CA MET A 43 -8.07 -1.81 6.02
C MET A 43 -7.41 -1.36 7.32
N GLY A 44 -8.23 -1.06 8.33
CA GLY A 44 -7.80 -0.78 9.71
C GLY A 44 -7.83 -2.01 10.59
N ALA A 45 -6.92 -2.09 11.56
CA ALA A 45 -6.95 -3.13 12.58
C ALA A 45 -6.44 -2.63 13.92
N TYR A 46 -7.02 -3.15 14.99
CA TYR A 46 -6.63 -2.92 16.38
C TYR A 46 -6.39 -4.23 17.15
N ARG A 47 -6.56 -5.39 16.51
CA ARG A 47 -6.27 -6.73 17.05
C ARG A 47 -5.95 -7.71 15.93
N VAL A 48 -5.27 -8.80 16.28
CA VAL A 48 -4.92 -9.90 15.38
C VAL A 48 -6.18 -10.53 14.76
N GLY A 49 -6.11 -10.94 13.50
CA GLY A 49 -7.20 -11.57 12.75
C GLY A 49 -8.16 -10.60 12.05
N ARG A 50 -8.10 -9.30 12.34
CA ARG A 50 -9.03 -8.32 11.75
C ARG A 50 -8.80 -8.11 10.25
N ILE A 51 -7.56 -7.95 9.83
CA ILE A 51 -7.24 -7.81 8.40
C ILE A 51 -7.62 -9.09 7.65
N LYS A 52 -7.36 -10.26 8.23
CA LYS A 52 -7.76 -11.55 7.66
C LYS A 52 -9.27 -11.63 7.42
N ASN A 53 -10.07 -11.21 8.40
CA ASN A 53 -11.53 -11.21 8.25
C ASN A 53 -11.99 -10.30 7.10
N VAL A 54 -11.40 -9.11 6.98
CA VAL A 54 -11.71 -8.20 5.88
C VAL A 54 -11.26 -8.79 4.54
N CYS A 55 -10.09 -9.41 4.46
CA CYS A 55 -9.62 -10.09 3.25
C CYS A 55 -10.56 -11.24 2.83
N ASN A 56 -11.11 -11.97 3.78
CA ASN A 56 -12.13 -13.02 3.48
C ASN A 56 -13.43 -12.44 2.93
N LEU A 57 -13.71 -11.18 3.19
CA LEU A 57 -14.90 -10.49 2.66
C LEU A 57 -14.66 -9.93 1.25
N VAL A 58 -13.52 -9.23 1.05
CA VAL A 58 -13.29 -8.47 -0.20
C VAL A 58 -12.40 -9.21 -1.20
N HIS A 59 -11.77 -10.32 -0.80
CA HIS A 59 -10.89 -11.15 -1.63
C HIS A 59 -9.85 -10.33 -2.43
N PRO A 60 -8.95 -9.58 -1.76
CA PRO A 60 -8.03 -8.69 -2.44
C PRO A 60 -7.07 -9.46 -3.35
N LYS A 61 -6.85 -8.96 -4.57
CA LYS A 61 -5.85 -9.46 -5.51
C LYS A 61 -4.53 -8.69 -5.36
N TYR A 62 -4.60 -7.46 -4.88
CA TYR A 62 -3.46 -6.56 -4.70
C TYR A 62 -3.44 -6.06 -3.27
N GLY A 63 -2.25 -5.95 -2.70
CA GLY A 63 -2.07 -5.46 -1.33
C GLY A 63 -0.95 -4.44 -1.23
N ILE A 64 -1.20 -3.35 -0.51
CA ILE A 64 -0.21 -2.31 -0.24
C ILE A 64 0.02 -2.23 1.27
N LEU A 65 1.26 -2.35 1.71
CA LEU A 65 1.66 -1.99 3.07
C LEU A 65 2.51 -0.72 3.01
N THR A 66 2.05 0.33 3.69
CA THR A 66 2.80 1.58 3.82
C THR A 66 3.89 1.43 4.89
N THR A 67 3.71 1.97 6.08
CA THR A 67 4.68 1.83 7.17
C THR A 67 4.07 1.03 8.32
N ILE A 68 4.85 0.13 8.92
CA ILE A 68 4.43 -0.58 10.12
C ILE A 68 4.87 0.22 11.35
N GLY A 69 3.95 1.07 11.85
CA GLY A 69 4.16 1.85 13.05
C GLY A 69 3.90 1.07 14.34
N LYS A 70 4.00 1.78 15.47
CA LYS A 70 3.68 1.26 16.82
C LYS A 70 2.25 1.63 17.29
N ALA A 71 1.39 2.07 16.37
CA ALA A 71 0.02 2.43 16.72
C ALA A 71 -0.74 1.24 17.33
N HIS A 72 -1.56 1.53 18.32
CA HIS A 72 -2.38 0.53 19.02
C HIS A 72 -1.59 -0.60 19.72
N LEU A 73 -0.35 -0.33 20.17
CA LEU A 73 0.47 -1.32 20.86
C LEU A 73 -0.23 -1.93 22.08
N GLU A 74 -1.01 -1.14 22.82
CA GLU A 74 -1.79 -1.59 23.98
C GLU A 74 -2.82 -2.67 23.61
N THR A 75 -3.49 -2.54 22.48
CA THR A 75 -4.52 -3.50 22.03
C THR A 75 -3.94 -4.71 21.33
N PHE A 76 -2.80 -4.57 20.67
CA PHE A 76 -2.08 -5.69 20.04
C PHE A 76 -1.19 -6.47 21.00
N GLY A 77 -0.80 -5.87 22.14
CA GLY A 77 0.06 -6.47 23.17
C GLY A 77 1.54 -6.55 22.78
N SER A 78 1.88 -6.55 21.49
CA SER A 78 3.27 -6.55 21.01
C SER A 78 3.41 -6.00 19.60
N GLN A 79 4.62 -5.54 19.24
CA GLN A 79 4.92 -5.12 17.88
C GLN A 79 4.88 -6.30 16.90
N GLU A 80 5.23 -7.48 17.35
CA GLU A 80 5.17 -8.71 16.54
C GLU A 80 3.73 -8.99 16.09
N ASN A 81 2.75 -8.82 16.98
CA ASN A 81 1.34 -8.97 16.64
C ASN A 81 0.89 -7.90 15.63
N ILE A 82 1.38 -6.66 15.73
CA ILE A 82 1.11 -5.61 14.73
C ILE A 82 1.63 -6.04 13.36
N ILE A 83 2.89 -6.50 13.30
CA ILE A 83 3.51 -6.96 12.06
C ILE A 83 2.70 -8.12 11.46
N LYS A 84 2.43 -9.16 12.23
CA LYS A 84 1.63 -10.32 11.79
C LYS A 84 0.27 -9.89 11.25
N THR A 85 -0.43 -9.02 11.96
CA THR A 85 -1.75 -8.53 11.54
C THR A 85 -1.68 -7.76 10.22
N LYS A 86 -0.70 -6.88 10.05
CA LYS A 86 -0.53 -6.15 8.78
C LYS A 86 -0.22 -7.10 7.63
N PHE A 87 0.57 -8.13 7.88
CA PHE A 87 0.90 -9.14 6.87
C PHE A 87 -0.23 -10.12 6.57
N GLU A 88 -1.30 -10.19 7.39
CA GLU A 88 -2.52 -10.93 7.04
C GLU A 88 -3.07 -10.52 5.67
N LEU A 89 -2.93 -9.24 5.27
CA LEU A 89 -3.27 -8.79 3.92
C LEU A 89 -2.45 -9.52 2.87
N ILE A 90 -1.13 -9.49 3.01
CA ILE A 90 -0.21 -10.06 2.01
C ILE A 90 -0.35 -11.58 1.94
N GLU A 91 -0.52 -12.24 3.09
CA GLU A 91 -0.72 -13.69 3.18
C GLU A 91 -2.08 -14.15 2.63
N SER A 92 -3.05 -13.23 2.50
CA SER A 92 -4.38 -13.49 1.93
C SER A 92 -4.41 -13.31 0.41
N LEU A 93 -3.37 -12.77 -0.21
CA LEU A 93 -3.33 -12.58 -1.66
C LEU A 93 -3.19 -13.91 -2.39
N PRO A 94 -3.84 -14.07 -3.55
CA PRO A 94 -3.67 -15.25 -4.40
C PRO A 94 -2.27 -15.27 -5.02
N SER A 95 -1.86 -16.42 -5.55
CA SER A 95 -0.52 -16.62 -6.13
C SER A 95 -0.25 -15.76 -7.37
N ASP A 96 -1.30 -15.32 -8.07
CA ASP A 96 -1.25 -14.38 -9.19
C ASP A 96 -1.46 -12.91 -8.77
N GLY A 97 -1.50 -12.65 -7.46
CA GLY A 97 -1.60 -11.32 -6.88
C GLY A 97 -0.28 -10.58 -6.82
N ILE A 98 -0.33 -9.30 -6.42
CA ILE A 98 0.86 -8.47 -6.25
C ILE A 98 0.82 -7.77 -4.88
N ALA A 99 1.94 -7.85 -4.15
CA ALA A 99 2.19 -7.12 -2.92
C ALA A 99 3.12 -5.93 -3.18
N PHE A 100 2.68 -4.73 -2.79
CA PHE A 100 3.48 -3.50 -2.85
C PHE A 100 3.99 -3.19 -1.44
N LEU A 101 5.30 -3.29 -1.24
CA LEU A 101 5.93 -3.24 0.08
C LEU A 101 7.00 -2.15 0.15
N ASN A 102 7.16 -1.57 1.33
CA ASN A 102 8.15 -0.53 1.59
C ASN A 102 9.52 -1.14 1.93
N LYS A 103 10.51 -0.94 1.04
CA LYS A 103 11.88 -1.44 1.20
C LYS A 103 12.67 -0.70 2.28
N ASP A 104 12.25 0.53 2.63
CA ASP A 104 12.86 1.29 3.74
C ASP A 104 12.37 0.83 5.11
N ASP A 105 11.31 0.01 5.17
CA ASP A 105 10.79 -0.52 6.43
C ASP A 105 11.45 -1.88 6.74
N PRO A 106 12.40 -1.93 7.71
CA PRO A 106 13.10 -3.16 8.03
C PRO A 106 12.19 -4.27 8.57
N LEU A 107 11.03 -3.90 9.14
CA LEU A 107 10.05 -4.87 9.64
C LEU A 107 9.41 -5.63 8.47
N GLN A 108 9.10 -4.92 7.38
CA GLN A 108 8.56 -5.55 6.17
C GLN A 108 9.61 -6.43 5.49
N VAL A 109 10.83 -5.91 5.30
CA VAL A 109 11.94 -6.67 4.70
C VAL A 109 12.23 -7.96 5.48
N ASN A 110 12.30 -7.85 6.81
CA ASN A 110 12.58 -9.00 7.68
C ASN A 110 11.44 -10.04 7.65
N TYR A 111 10.18 -9.58 7.66
CA TYR A 111 9.03 -10.48 7.59
C TYR A 111 8.99 -11.26 6.28
N VAL A 112 9.20 -10.59 5.16
CA VAL A 112 9.25 -11.24 3.85
C VAL A 112 10.34 -12.29 3.80
N LYS A 113 11.53 -11.99 4.31
CA LYS A 113 12.68 -12.92 4.30
C LYS A 113 12.45 -14.16 5.14
N ASN A 114 11.83 -14.04 6.31
CA ASN A 114 11.83 -15.09 7.33
C ASN A 114 10.45 -15.76 7.55
N ASN A 115 9.35 -15.10 7.20
CA ASN A 115 8.02 -15.53 7.61
C ASN A 115 7.03 -15.70 6.44
N LEU A 116 7.17 -14.92 5.35
CA LEU A 116 6.21 -14.98 4.26
C LEU A 116 6.28 -16.32 3.53
N LYS A 117 5.15 -17.04 3.49
CA LYS A 117 5.06 -18.39 2.92
C LYS A 117 4.42 -18.44 1.53
N ASN A 118 3.53 -17.52 1.22
CA ASN A 118 2.86 -17.49 -0.08
C ASN A 118 3.80 -16.97 -1.18
N LYS A 119 3.58 -17.46 -2.41
CA LYS A 119 4.37 -17.08 -3.60
C LYS A 119 3.72 -15.92 -4.35
N VAL A 120 3.50 -14.82 -3.67
CA VAL A 120 2.97 -13.61 -4.30
C VAL A 120 4.11 -12.80 -4.94
N LYS A 121 3.85 -12.16 -6.08
CA LYS A 121 4.79 -11.20 -6.67
C LYS A 121 4.96 -10.01 -5.73
N ILE A 122 6.21 -9.64 -5.41
CA ILE A 122 6.50 -8.46 -4.57
C ILE A 122 7.09 -7.36 -5.43
N VAL A 123 6.50 -6.18 -5.35
CA VAL A 123 7.02 -4.93 -5.91
C VAL A 123 7.45 -4.04 -4.75
N TRP A 124 8.74 -3.81 -4.64
CA TRP A 124 9.31 -2.95 -3.61
C TRP A 124 9.31 -1.50 -4.05
N TYR A 125 8.85 -0.59 -3.18
CA TYR A 125 9.05 0.83 -3.33
C TYR A 125 9.87 1.39 -2.15
N ALA A 126 10.55 2.53 -2.34
CA ALA A 126 11.40 3.13 -1.31
C ALA A 126 11.65 4.61 -1.55
N VAL A 127 11.87 5.35 -0.47
CA VAL A 127 12.37 6.73 -0.52
C VAL A 127 13.90 6.75 -0.60
N ASP A 128 14.57 5.87 0.15
CA ASP A 128 16.03 5.87 0.30
C ASP A 128 16.72 4.65 -0.32
N ASN A 129 16.06 3.49 -0.32
CA ASN A 129 16.68 2.24 -0.75
C ASN A 129 16.61 2.07 -2.28
N LYS A 130 17.75 2.26 -2.94
CA LYS A 130 17.89 2.15 -4.41
C LYS A 130 17.78 0.72 -4.96
N GLU A 131 17.68 -0.30 -4.09
CA GLU A 131 17.40 -1.67 -4.53
C GLU A 131 15.92 -1.91 -4.82
N ALA A 132 15.03 -0.99 -4.40
CA ALA A 132 13.60 -1.07 -4.69
C ALA A 132 13.33 -0.96 -6.20
N SER A 133 12.19 -1.51 -6.65
CA SER A 133 11.74 -1.44 -8.05
C SER A 133 11.34 -0.02 -8.45
N VAL A 134 10.79 0.73 -7.50
CA VAL A 134 10.40 2.14 -7.63
C VAL A 134 10.99 2.90 -6.46
N TYR A 135 11.84 3.90 -6.71
CA TYR A 135 12.47 4.66 -5.62
C TYR A 135 12.67 6.13 -5.97
N ALA A 136 12.77 6.96 -4.92
CA ALA A 136 13.03 8.39 -5.08
C ALA A 136 14.52 8.71 -5.11
N LYS A 137 14.86 9.80 -5.81
CA LYS A 137 16.17 10.46 -5.74
C LYS A 137 16.00 11.98 -5.85
N ASN A 138 17.09 12.74 -5.60
CA ASN A 138 17.11 14.20 -5.73
C ASN A 138 16.01 14.91 -4.92
N ILE A 139 15.68 14.39 -3.75
CA ILE A 139 14.60 14.90 -2.91
C ILE A 139 14.97 16.27 -2.34
N LYS A 140 14.08 17.26 -2.56
CA LYS A 140 14.14 18.58 -1.97
C LYS A 140 12.81 18.87 -1.27
N CYS A 141 12.86 19.04 0.06
CA CYS A 141 11.69 19.40 0.86
C CYS A 141 11.74 20.88 1.23
N SER A 142 10.60 21.55 1.19
CA SER A 142 10.41 22.92 1.62
C SER A 142 9.21 23.03 2.55
N ASN A 143 8.89 24.23 3.01
CA ASN A 143 7.68 24.51 3.77
C ASN A 143 6.41 24.60 2.92
N THR A 144 6.51 24.52 1.60
CA THR A 144 5.39 24.59 0.65
C THR A 144 5.16 23.29 -0.12
N GLY A 145 6.08 22.30 0.04
CA GLY A 145 5.97 21.03 -0.68
C GLY A 145 7.30 20.33 -0.84
N SER A 146 7.34 19.37 -1.73
CA SER A 146 8.54 18.60 -2.05
C SER A 146 8.65 18.34 -3.55
N THR A 147 9.89 18.39 -4.06
CA THR A 147 10.23 17.92 -5.41
C THR A 147 11.18 16.74 -5.33
N PHE A 148 11.03 15.78 -6.21
CA PHE A 148 11.85 14.57 -6.25
C PHE A 148 11.75 13.89 -7.61
N ASP A 149 12.76 13.11 -7.94
CA ASP A 149 12.71 12.23 -9.11
C ASP A 149 12.33 10.82 -8.67
N VAL A 150 11.55 10.13 -9.48
CA VAL A 150 11.18 8.72 -9.28
C VAL A 150 11.86 7.89 -10.36
N VAL A 151 12.56 6.85 -9.95
CA VAL A 151 13.19 5.87 -10.83
C VAL A 151 12.33 4.62 -10.89
N PHE A 152 11.91 4.23 -12.10
CA PHE A 152 11.26 2.97 -12.41
C PHE A 152 12.32 2.02 -12.98
N LYS A 153 12.84 1.13 -12.12
CA LYS A 153 14.08 0.38 -12.40
C LYS A 153 13.96 -0.58 -13.60
N LYS A 154 12.79 -1.16 -13.83
CA LYS A 154 12.57 -2.13 -14.90
C LYS A 154 12.76 -1.50 -16.31
N GLU A 155 12.44 -0.23 -16.47
CA GLU A 155 12.51 0.49 -17.74
C GLU A 155 13.68 1.49 -17.78
N ASP A 156 14.48 1.56 -16.71
CA ASP A 156 15.53 2.56 -16.53
C ASP A 156 15.01 4.01 -16.78
N ASN A 157 13.75 4.23 -16.41
CA ASN A 157 13.07 5.51 -16.61
C ASN A 157 13.10 6.34 -15.33
N THR A 158 13.24 7.66 -15.50
CA THR A 158 13.25 8.63 -14.39
C THR A 158 12.28 9.76 -14.71
N VAL A 159 11.35 10.02 -13.82
CA VAL A 159 10.33 11.07 -13.95
C VAL A 159 10.40 12.00 -12.74
N SER A 160 10.37 13.31 -12.99
CA SER A 160 10.36 14.33 -11.92
C SER A 160 8.93 14.60 -11.44
N PHE A 161 8.77 14.68 -10.12
CA PHE A 161 7.49 14.94 -9.47
C PHE A 161 7.59 16.14 -8.52
N GLU A 162 6.46 16.83 -8.39
CA GLU A 162 6.25 17.88 -7.41
C GLU A 162 4.98 17.61 -6.62
N THR A 163 4.99 17.88 -5.32
CA THR A 163 3.82 17.77 -4.45
C THR A 163 3.80 18.89 -3.42
N ARG A 164 2.58 19.33 -3.06
CA ARG A 164 2.36 20.25 -1.94
C ARG A 164 2.30 19.54 -0.59
N LEU A 165 2.30 18.21 -0.57
CA LEU A 165 2.33 17.44 0.67
C LEU A 165 3.70 17.55 1.33
N LEU A 166 3.70 17.78 2.65
CA LEU A 166 4.92 17.98 3.43
C LEU A 166 5.43 16.68 4.03
N GLY A 167 6.75 16.53 4.04
CA GLY A 167 7.43 15.44 4.75
C GLY A 167 7.63 14.17 3.92
N ARG A 168 8.72 13.48 4.24
CA ARG A 168 9.18 12.27 3.53
C ARG A 168 8.18 11.11 3.57
N HIS A 169 7.35 11.02 4.61
CA HIS A 169 6.31 9.99 4.68
C HIS A 169 5.27 10.13 3.56
N ASN A 170 4.96 11.37 3.13
CA ASN A 170 4.08 11.59 1.98
C ASN A 170 4.75 11.21 0.66
N ILE A 171 6.07 11.39 0.52
CA ILE A 171 6.81 10.87 -0.63
C ILE A 171 6.70 9.35 -0.66
N SER A 172 6.87 8.66 0.47
CA SER A 172 6.69 7.21 0.56
C SER A 172 5.29 6.76 0.13
N ASN A 173 4.25 7.48 0.58
CA ASN A 173 2.87 7.19 0.19
C ASN A 173 2.63 7.43 -1.32
N ILE A 174 3.22 8.47 -1.89
CA ILE A 174 3.16 8.73 -3.34
C ILE A 174 3.85 7.60 -4.10
N LEU A 175 5.05 7.18 -3.67
CA LEU A 175 5.79 6.09 -4.31
C LEU A 175 5.02 4.77 -4.29
N SER A 176 4.29 4.47 -3.20
CA SER A 176 3.42 3.28 -3.16
C SER A 176 2.33 3.33 -4.23
N GLY A 177 1.70 4.51 -4.42
CA GLY A 177 0.70 4.72 -5.47
C GLY A 177 1.29 4.65 -6.87
N LEU A 178 2.46 5.26 -7.09
CA LEU A 178 3.17 5.20 -8.38
C LEU A 178 3.64 3.79 -8.73
N ALA A 179 4.07 2.99 -7.74
CA ALA A 179 4.41 1.59 -7.95
C ALA A 179 3.20 0.77 -8.42
N VAL A 180 2.01 1.05 -7.87
CA VAL A 180 0.76 0.44 -8.36
C VAL A 180 0.46 0.91 -9.77
N GLY A 181 0.40 2.22 -10.04
CA GLY A 181 0.12 2.77 -11.38
C GLY A 181 1.03 2.17 -12.44
N TYR A 182 2.32 2.09 -12.16
CA TYR A 182 3.31 1.49 -13.04
C TYR A 182 3.02 0.01 -13.38
N GLU A 183 2.65 -0.80 -12.39
CA GLU A 183 2.26 -2.22 -12.64
C GLU A 183 0.94 -2.35 -13.40
N PHE A 184 0.08 -1.32 -13.38
CA PHE A 184 -1.18 -1.24 -14.13
C PHE A 184 -1.03 -0.55 -15.50
N GLY A 185 0.18 -0.13 -15.89
CA GLY A 185 0.46 0.47 -17.19
C GLY A 185 -0.01 1.94 -17.31
N ILE A 186 -0.02 2.67 -16.20
CA ILE A 186 -0.35 4.10 -16.11
C ILE A 186 0.92 4.94 -16.10
#